data_3e0e0c642d3870501cfcecfa93f286a2
#
_entry.id   3e0e0c642d3870501cfcecfa93f286a2
#
_cell.length_a   1.000
_cell.length_b   1.000
_cell.length_c   1.000
_cell.angle_alpha   90.00
_cell.angle_beta   90.00
_cell.angle_gamma   90.00
#
_symmetry.space_group_name_H-M   'P 1'
#
loop_
_entity.id
_entity.type
_entity.pdbx_description
1 polymer ?
#
loop_
_entity_poly.entity_id
_entity_poly.type
_entity_poly.pdbx_seq_one_letter_code
_entity_poly.pdbx_strand_id
1 'polypeptide(L)'
;MKNIKQKYNTNITYYNLLIKKILVKQYNKLNIFFLNKFKFQKKSKDKNEVSDFNKILISSIALLFIYMFYLLIPTLYDKSWVQNNIETKLSNEFKIDFSVSSKISYEILPSPNFTLEDVKILTNIENNPVEVAEIKKLKVYISQKNFFNQKKLKINKILIKDSNFTVMANDTSFYQNFFDKRFSDKEVFIKNSNIFVKSYDGEIISLFKISKLLLFHDRLDFTNKIDVKAKAFKVPFNIKLEKIFAKDLIETNTSIKVKKLKLDIQNQTNTKLGNNQKIINGTNIISILNSKLVTKYQEKKNFISFSSDELKLRNN
;
A
#
# COMPACT_ATOMS: atom_id res chain seq x y z
N MET A 1 -34.97 2.32 -3.15
CA MET A 1 -33.54 2.62 -3.09
C MET A 1 -33.15 4.11 -3.18
N LYS A 2 -33.92 4.99 -3.78
CA LYS A 2 -33.61 6.45 -3.83
C LYS A 2 -33.65 7.18 -2.48
N ASN A 3 -34.53 6.80 -1.55
CA ASN A 3 -34.69 7.49 -0.25
C ASN A 3 -33.56 7.25 0.75
N ILE A 4 -32.78 6.16 0.63
CA ILE A 4 -31.68 5.86 1.56
C ILE A 4 -30.44 6.68 1.20
N LYS A 5 -30.15 6.88 -0.10
CA LYS A 5 -29.02 7.72 -0.55
C LYS A 5 -29.19 9.21 -0.20
N GLN A 6 -30.42 9.70 -0.20
CA GLN A 6 -30.71 11.10 0.15
C GLN A 6 -30.51 11.35 1.65
N LYS A 7 -30.85 10.40 2.52
CA LYS A 7 -30.68 10.50 3.97
C LYS A 7 -29.20 10.41 4.40
N TYR A 8 -28.35 9.68 3.65
CA TYR A 8 -26.90 9.62 3.91
C TYR A 8 -26.19 10.90 3.48
N ASN A 9 -26.55 11.50 2.36
CA ASN A 9 -25.93 12.75 1.90
C ASN A 9 -26.27 13.95 2.80
N THR A 10 -27.47 14.02 3.37
CA THR A 10 -27.85 15.09 4.31
C THR A 10 -27.09 14.96 5.64
N ASN A 11 -26.80 13.75 6.12
CA ASN A 11 -26.01 13.54 7.31
C ASN A 11 -24.56 13.94 7.13
N ILE A 12 -23.92 13.62 6.02
CA ILE A 12 -22.52 13.98 5.72
C ILE A 12 -22.37 15.50 5.62
N THR A 13 -23.30 16.19 4.98
CA THR A 13 -23.31 17.68 4.90
C THR A 13 -23.50 18.31 6.28
N TYR A 14 -24.37 17.75 7.11
CA TYR A 14 -24.58 18.21 8.48
C TYR A 14 -23.34 18.05 9.36
N TYR A 15 -22.67 16.89 9.32
CA TYR A 15 -21.43 16.67 10.06
C TYR A 15 -20.28 17.57 9.57
N ASN A 16 -20.16 17.79 8.27
CA ASN A 16 -19.17 18.71 7.72
C ASN A 16 -19.42 20.16 8.14
N LEU A 17 -20.68 20.60 8.21
CA LEU A 17 -21.05 21.90 8.74
C LEU A 17 -20.79 22.03 10.23
N LEU A 18 -21.03 20.97 11.00
CA LEU A 18 -20.77 20.94 12.45
C LEU A 18 -19.27 21.02 12.74
N ILE A 19 -18.45 20.24 12.02
CA ILE A 19 -16.99 20.27 12.12
C ILE A 19 -16.46 21.65 11.74
N LYS A 20 -16.97 22.25 10.66
CA LYS A 20 -16.60 23.61 10.24
C LYS A 20 -16.92 24.65 11.30
N LYS A 21 -18.11 24.56 11.93
CA LYS A 21 -18.49 25.44 13.05
C LYS A 21 -17.57 25.27 14.27
N ILE A 22 -17.21 24.03 14.61
CA ILE A 22 -16.33 23.75 15.75
C ILE A 22 -14.92 24.28 15.45
N LEU A 23 -14.38 24.06 14.27
CA LEU A 23 -13.07 24.56 13.85
C LEU A 23 -13.02 26.10 13.84
N VAL A 24 -14.05 26.77 13.31
CA VAL A 24 -14.15 28.24 13.33
C VAL A 24 -14.26 28.75 14.76
N LYS A 25 -15.01 28.09 15.63
CA LYS A 25 -15.14 28.49 17.06
C LYS A 25 -13.81 28.32 17.80
N GLN A 26 -13.08 27.23 17.55
CA GLN A 26 -11.74 27.04 18.12
C GLN A 26 -10.72 28.02 17.56
N TYR A 27 -10.74 28.30 16.25
CA TYR A 27 -9.89 29.31 15.63
C TYR A 27 -10.13 30.70 16.19
N ASN A 28 -11.40 31.11 16.34
CA ASN A 28 -11.75 32.40 16.94
C ASN A 28 -11.35 32.47 18.43
N LYS A 29 -11.48 31.36 19.17
CA LYS A 29 -11.05 31.27 20.57
C LYS A 29 -9.53 31.39 20.71
N LEU A 30 -8.78 30.74 19.81
CA LEU A 30 -7.33 30.87 19.71
C LEU A 30 -6.93 32.30 19.31
N ASN A 31 -7.60 32.88 18.32
CA ASN A 31 -7.31 34.24 17.85
C ASN A 31 -7.58 35.30 18.92
N ILE A 32 -8.69 35.18 19.66
CA ILE A 32 -9.01 36.05 20.81
C ILE A 32 -8.00 35.83 21.95
N PHE A 33 -7.58 34.57 22.19
CA PHE A 33 -6.56 34.26 23.19
C PHE A 33 -5.21 34.89 22.81
N PHE A 34 -4.80 34.77 21.53
CA PHE A 34 -3.59 35.41 20.99
C PHE A 34 -3.72 36.94 21.04
N LEU A 35 -4.82 37.53 20.58
CA LEU A 35 -5.02 38.99 20.57
C LEU A 35 -5.08 39.57 21.98
N ASN A 36 -5.70 38.89 22.94
CA ASN A 36 -5.76 39.38 24.34
C ASN A 36 -4.41 39.21 25.07
N LYS A 37 -3.64 38.16 24.74
CA LYS A 37 -2.32 37.94 25.32
C LYS A 37 -1.24 38.82 24.68
N PHE A 38 -1.47 39.30 23.45
CA PHE A 38 -0.59 40.19 22.68
C PHE A 38 -1.06 41.67 22.69
N LYS A 39 -2.02 42.05 23.52
CA LYS A 39 -2.22 43.47 23.81
C LYS A 39 -0.98 43.97 24.51
N PHE A 40 -0.11 44.55 23.71
CA PHE A 40 1.10 45.24 24.17
C PHE A 40 0.72 46.28 25.21
N GLN A 41 0.84 45.96 26.48
CA GLN A 41 0.98 46.99 27.52
C GLN A 41 2.35 47.63 27.26
N LYS A 42 2.32 48.88 26.80
CA LYS A 42 3.47 49.80 26.88
C LYS A 42 3.83 49.93 28.34
N LYS A 43 4.64 49.04 28.91
CA LYS A 43 5.31 49.22 30.18
C LYS A 43 6.70 49.78 29.93
N SER A 44 7.05 50.74 30.75
CA SER A 44 8.27 51.52 30.79
C SER A 44 9.55 50.70 30.60
N LYS A 45 10.50 51.36 29.96
CA LYS A 45 11.86 50.93 29.68
C LYS A 45 12.62 50.50 30.94
N ASP A 46 12.61 49.24 31.28
CA ASP A 46 13.75 48.58 31.91
C ASP A 46 14.53 47.87 30.82
N LYS A 47 15.80 48.24 30.65
CA LYS A 47 16.66 47.97 29.51
C LYS A 47 17.05 46.49 29.30
N ASN A 48 16.57 45.54 30.14
CA ASN A 48 17.00 44.15 30.13
C ASN A 48 15.86 43.10 30.15
N GLU A 49 14.58 43.47 30.03
CA GLU A 49 13.51 42.49 29.94
C GLU A 49 13.29 42.04 28.48
N VAL A 50 13.58 40.76 28.22
CA VAL A 50 13.24 40.12 26.93
C VAL A 50 11.73 40.16 26.75
N SER A 51 11.26 40.77 25.67
CA SER A 51 9.83 40.86 25.33
C SER A 51 9.18 39.48 25.41
N ASP A 52 7.94 39.39 25.92
CA ASP A 52 7.20 38.12 26.01
C ASP A 52 7.09 37.41 24.65
N PHE A 53 7.03 38.16 23.57
CA PHE A 53 7.12 37.60 22.20
C PHE A 53 8.46 36.88 21.97
N ASN A 54 9.58 37.49 22.36
CA ASN A 54 10.89 36.88 22.20
C ASN A 54 11.04 35.62 23.08
N LYS A 55 10.47 35.62 24.29
CA LYS A 55 10.45 34.42 25.15
C LYS A 55 9.69 33.28 24.50
N ILE A 56 8.52 33.55 23.91
CA ILE A 56 7.73 32.53 23.18
C ILE A 56 8.48 32.04 21.93
N LEU A 57 9.10 32.95 21.19
CA LEU A 57 9.87 32.63 20.01
C LEU A 57 11.06 31.73 20.36
N ILE A 58 11.85 32.10 21.35
CA ILE A 58 13.00 31.30 21.82
C ILE A 58 12.54 29.94 22.32
N SER A 59 11.45 29.88 23.10
CA SER A 59 10.88 28.62 23.58
C SER A 59 10.41 27.72 22.44
N SER A 60 9.77 28.30 21.41
CA SER A 60 9.32 27.55 20.22
C SER A 60 10.49 27.00 19.42
N ILE A 61 11.55 27.79 19.24
CA ILE A 61 12.79 27.37 18.60
C ILE A 61 13.45 26.24 19.40
N ALA A 62 13.55 26.37 20.72
CA ALA A 62 14.11 25.34 21.59
C ALA A 62 13.33 24.01 21.50
N LEU A 63 12.00 24.06 21.51
CA LEU A 63 11.15 22.88 21.33
C LEU A 63 11.36 22.24 19.96
N LEU A 64 11.51 23.04 18.91
CA LEU A 64 11.80 22.54 17.56
C LEU A 64 13.15 21.82 17.51
N PHE A 65 14.18 22.36 18.14
CA PHE A 65 15.48 21.70 18.26
C PHE A 65 15.40 20.38 19.02
N ILE A 66 14.71 20.36 20.17
CA ILE A 66 14.50 19.15 20.97
C ILE A 66 13.78 18.08 20.12
N TYR A 67 12.76 18.46 19.36
CA TYR A 67 12.05 17.57 18.47
C TYR A 67 12.94 17.06 17.34
N MET A 68 13.78 17.91 16.74
CA MET A 68 14.75 17.50 15.72
C MET A 68 15.77 16.51 16.29
N PHE A 69 16.31 16.75 17.52
CA PHE A 69 17.18 15.80 18.20
C PHE A 69 16.49 14.45 18.43
N TYR A 70 15.22 14.47 18.86
CA TYR A 70 14.46 13.25 19.00
C TYR A 70 14.35 12.48 17.67
N LEU A 71 14.10 13.16 16.55
CA LEU A 71 14.05 12.52 15.23
C LEU A 71 15.40 11.95 14.78
N LEU A 72 16.50 12.47 15.28
CA LEU A 72 17.86 12.00 14.95
C LEU A 72 18.27 10.74 15.73
N ILE A 73 17.57 10.34 16.79
CA ILE A 73 17.92 9.19 17.61
C ILE A 73 18.21 7.92 16.79
N PRO A 74 17.41 7.56 15.75
CA PRO A 74 17.68 6.36 14.97
C PRO A 74 19.01 6.38 14.18
N THR A 75 19.63 7.54 14.00
CA THR A 75 20.97 7.62 13.37
C THR A 75 22.06 6.99 14.24
N LEU A 76 21.81 6.91 15.55
CA LEU A 76 22.74 6.34 16.53
C LEU A 76 22.61 4.82 16.66
N TYR A 77 21.65 4.21 15.96
CA TYR A 77 21.49 2.77 16.01
C TYR A 77 22.63 2.05 15.30
N ASP A 78 23.02 0.90 15.83
CA ASP A 78 23.96 0.03 15.15
C ASP A 78 23.39 -0.45 13.80
N LYS A 79 24.17 -0.27 12.73
CA LYS A 79 23.72 -0.56 11.36
C LYS A 79 23.44 -2.04 11.15
N SER A 80 24.27 -2.93 11.71
CA SER A 80 24.09 -4.38 11.58
C SER A 80 22.84 -4.83 12.32
N TRP A 81 22.59 -4.25 13.49
CA TRP A 81 21.36 -4.50 14.22
C TRP A 81 20.11 -4.03 13.43
N VAL A 82 20.17 -2.82 12.84
CA VAL A 82 19.07 -2.29 12.01
C VAL A 82 18.82 -3.20 10.82
N GLN A 83 19.86 -3.62 10.12
CA GLN A 83 19.79 -4.55 9.00
C GLN A 83 19.05 -5.83 9.38
N ASN A 84 19.56 -6.56 10.35
CA ASN A 84 18.99 -7.83 10.79
C ASN A 84 17.56 -7.68 11.30
N ASN A 85 17.27 -6.58 12.02
CA ASN A 85 15.93 -6.34 12.55
C ASN A 85 14.92 -6.04 11.45
N ILE A 86 15.30 -5.22 10.44
CA ILE A 86 14.42 -4.91 9.29
C ILE A 86 14.22 -6.17 8.46
N GLU A 87 15.29 -6.90 8.13
CA GLU A 87 15.21 -8.15 7.37
C GLU A 87 14.27 -9.16 8.03
N THR A 88 14.49 -9.44 9.32
CA THR A 88 13.62 -10.32 10.10
C THR A 88 12.16 -9.85 10.15
N LYS A 89 11.95 -8.53 10.31
CA LYS A 89 10.58 -7.98 10.33
C LYS A 89 9.89 -8.08 8.98
N LEU A 90 10.61 -7.80 7.89
CA LEU A 90 10.08 -7.93 6.52
C LEU A 90 9.77 -9.39 6.21
N SER A 91 10.70 -10.31 6.49
CA SER A 91 10.49 -11.75 6.23
C SER A 91 9.32 -12.29 7.04
N ASN A 92 9.19 -11.91 8.32
CA ASN A 92 8.07 -12.32 9.16
C ASN A 92 6.72 -11.71 8.72
N GLU A 93 6.72 -10.45 8.29
CA GLU A 93 5.50 -9.74 7.89
C GLU A 93 4.98 -10.25 6.53
N PHE A 94 5.87 -10.44 5.57
CA PHE A 94 5.50 -10.82 4.20
C PHE A 94 5.61 -12.33 3.93
N LYS A 95 6.23 -13.10 4.83
CA LYS A 95 6.51 -14.54 4.63
C LYS A 95 7.33 -14.81 3.36
N ILE A 96 8.30 -13.95 3.10
CA ILE A 96 9.20 -13.96 1.95
C ILE A 96 10.61 -13.71 2.46
N ASP A 97 11.60 -14.39 1.89
CA ASP A 97 13.00 -14.20 2.28
C ASP A 97 13.57 -12.95 1.61
N PHE A 98 14.03 -12.03 2.44
CA PHE A 98 14.72 -10.82 2.01
C PHE A 98 16.20 -10.98 2.31
N SER A 99 17.05 -10.70 1.33
CA SER A 99 18.48 -10.50 1.50
C SER A 99 18.78 -9.02 1.34
N VAL A 100 19.24 -8.40 2.39
CA VAL A 100 19.48 -6.96 2.47
C VAL A 100 20.97 -6.67 2.46
N SER A 101 21.44 -5.75 1.63
CA SER A 101 22.83 -5.31 1.64
C SER A 101 23.14 -4.47 2.89
N SER A 102 24.44 -4.32 3.18
CA SER A 102 24.93 -3.49 4.30
C SER A 102 24.75 -1.98 4.08
N LYS A 103 24.31 -1.55 2.91
CA LYS A 103 24.11 -0.13 2.57
C LYS A 103 22.79 0.38 3.14
N ILE A 104 22.81 0.77 4.41
CA ILE A 104 21.65 1.32 5.12
C ILE A 104 21.92 2.77 5.49
N SER A 105 20.97 3.63 5.18
CA SER A 105 20.95 5.03 5.59
C SER A 105 19.63 5.37 6.26
N TYR A 106 19.67 6.35 7.16
CA TYR A 106 18.47 6.88 7.81
C TYR A 106 18.14 8.28 7.27
N GLU A 107 16.87 8.52 6.95
CA GLU A 107 16.37 9.79 6.47
C GLU A 107 15.18 10.25 7.33
N ILE A 108 15.15 11.53 7.68
CA ILE A 108 14.05 12.10 8.49
C ILE A 108 12.88 12.55 7.61
N LEU A 109 13.18 13.13 6.44
CA LEU A 109 12.17 13.72 5.55
C LEU A 109 11.83 12.81 4.36
N PRO A 110 10.58 12.82 3.87
CA PRO A 110 9.40 13.55 4.40
C PRO A 110 8.81 12.92 5.67
N SER A 111 9.21 11.74 6.04
CA SER A 111 8.95 11.08 7.31
C SER A 111 10.08 10.09 7.63
N PRO A 112 10.35 9.80 8.92
CA PRO A 112 11.45 8.93 9.33
C PRO A 112 11.43 7.59 8.63
N ASN A 113 12.53 7.23 7.98
CA ASN A 113 12.67 5.97 7.26
C ASN A 113 14.12 5.48 7.23
N PHE A 114 14.27 4.17 7.13
CA PHE A 114 15.52 3.55 6.71
C PHE A 114 15.46 3.28 5.22
N THR A 115 16.48 3.73 4.50
CA THR A 115 16.68 3.45 3.08
C THR A 115 17.76 2.37 2.97
N LEU A 116 17.39 1.27 2.31
CA LEU A 116 18.24 0.13 2.02
C LEU A 116 18.44 0.07 0.51
N GLU A 117 19.68 -0.20 0.09
CA GLU A 117 20.01 -0.33 -1.33
C GLU A 117 20.37 -1.79 -1.65
N ASP A 118 20.21 -2.16 -2.92
CA ASP A 118 20.57 -3.47 -3.47
C ASP A 118 19.97 -4.65 -2.67
N VAL A 119 18.66 -4.58 -2.41
CA VAL A 119 17.91 -5.63 -1.70
C VAL A 119 17.44 -6.68 -2.68
N LYS A 120 17.57 -7.95 -2.33
CA LYS A 120 17.08 -9.09 -3.12
C LYS A 120 15.94 -9.78 -2.41
N ILE A 121 14.95 -10.21 -3.19
CA ILE A 121 13.89 -11.11 -2.72
C ILE A 121 14.18 -12.48 -3.30
N LEU A 122 14.27 -13.46 -2.42
CA LEU A 122 14.54 -14.84 -2.76
C LEU A 122 13.32 -15.71 -2.49
N THR A 123 13.15 -16.74 -3.29
CA THR A 123 12.20 -17.82 -3.01
C THR A 123 12.91 -19.15 -3.18
N ASN A 124 12.46 -20.17 -2.48
CA ASN A 124 12.99 -21.52 -2.64
C ASN A 124 12.11 -22.29 -3.62
N ILE A 125 12.67 -22.63 -4.76
CA ILE A 125 12.06 -23.50 -5.77
C ILE A 125 12.90 -24.80 -5.78
N GLU A 126 12.29 -25.94 -5.50
CA GLU A 126 12.95 -27.24 -5.46
C GLU A 126 14.25 -27.24 -4.62
N ASN A 127 14.24 -26.57 -3.46
CA ASN A 127 15.37 -26.37 -2.56
C ASN A 127 16.53 -25.48 -3.10
N ASN A 128 16.34 -24.83 -4.24
CA ASN A 128 17.29 -23.86 -4.77
C ASN A 128 16.78 -22.43 -4.53
N PRO A 129 17.59 -21.53 -3.99
CA PRO A 129 17.20 -20.12 -3.84
C PRO A 129 17.19 -19.45 -5.22
N VAL A 130 16.02 -18.97 -5.62
CA VAL A 130 15.80 -18.23 -6.87
C VAL A 130 15.50 -16.78 -6.55
N GLU A 131 16.19 -15.86 -7.23
CA GLU A 131 15.95 -14.44 -7.13
C GLU A 131 14.69 -14.04 -7.91
N VAL A 132 13.64 -13.63 -7.20
CA VAL A 132 12.38 -13.18 -7.81
C VAL A 132 12.30 -11.65 -7.91
N ALA A 133 13.13 -10.91 -7.18
CA ALA A 133 13.22 -9.46 -7.33
C ALA A 133 14.59 -8.92 -6.93
N GLU A 134 15.06 -7.95 -7.70
CA GLU A 134 16.19 -7.08 -7.39
C GLU A 134 15.66 -5.67 -7.15
N ILE A 135 15.86 -5.14 -5.94
CA ILE A 135 15.34 -3.85 -5.49
C ILE A 135 16.50 -2.89 -5.31
N LYS A 136 16.62 -1.89 -6.18
CA LYS A 136 17.68 -0.88 -6.03
C LYS A 136 17.49 -0.02 -4.79
N LYS A 137 16.25 0.34 -4.47
CA LYS A 137 15.96 1.21 -3.34
C LYS A 137 14.69 0.78 -2.60
N LEU A 138 14.87 0.35 -1.35
CA LEU A 138 13.82 -0.01 -0.41
C LEU A 138 13.78 1.01 0.73
N LYS A 139 12.68 1.75 0.89
CA LYS A 139 12.45 2.65 2.02
C LYS A 139 11.46 2.04 3.00
N VAL A 140 11.89 1.86 4.22
CA VAL A 140 11.08 1.33 5.32
C VAL A 140 10.75 2.49 6.25
N TYR A 141 9.52 2.99 6.16
CA TYR A 141 9.03 4.07 7.01
C TYR A 141 8.69 3.53 8.39
N ILE A 142 9.22 4.19 9.41
CA ILE A 142 9.06 3.80 10.80
C ILE A 142 8.18 4.76 11.58
N SER A 143 7.51 4.22 12.61
CA SER A 143 6.75 5.03 13.54
C SER A 143 7.70 5.86 14.41
N GLN A 144 7.39 7.14 14.58
CA GLN A 144 8.13 8.03 15.49
C GLN A 144 7.97 7.63 16.96
N LYS A 145 7.02 6.76 17.28
CA LYS A 145 6.83 6.29 18.65
C LYS A 145 7.99 5.36 19.05
N ASN A 146 8.49 5.55 20.25
CA ASN A 146 9.51 4.69 20.86
C ASN A 146 10.92 4.73 20.22
N PHE A 147 11.37 5.85 19.68
CA PHE A 147 12.74 5.98 19.17
C PHE A 147 13.84 5.70 20.20
N PHE A 148 13.57 5.90 21.47
CA PHE A 148 14.50 5.51 22.55
C PHE A 148 14.60 3.99 22.76
N ASN A 149 13.67 3.20 22.18
CA ASN A 149 13.65 1.75 22.34
C ASN A 149 13.67 1.05 20.97
N GLN A 150 14.88 0.73 20.51
CA GLN A 150 15.13 0.07 19.23
C GLN A 150 14.26 -1.19 19.02
N LYS A 151 14.11 -2.03 20.07
CA LYS A 151 13.33 -3.27 19.99
C LYS A 151 11.85 -3.04 19.69
N LYS A 152 11.31 -1.85 20.00
CA LYS A 152 9.90 -1.48 19.79
C LYS A 152 9.66 -0.69 18.50
N LEU A 153 10.64 -0.62 17.59
CA LEU A 153 10.44 -0.02 16.28
C LEU A 153 9.31 -0.71 15.51
N LYS A 154 8.38 0.08 14.99
CA LYS A 154 7.25 -0.39 14.18
C LYS A 154 7.38 0.14 12.76
N ILE A 155 7.21 -0.76 11.79
CA ILE A 155 7.10 -0.40 10.38
C ILE A 155 5.67 0.12 10.14
N ASN A 156 5.55 1.24 9.45
CA ASN A 156 4.27 1.83 9.07
C ASN A 156 3.96 1.59 7.59
N LYS A 157 4.98 1.71 6.74
CA LYS A 157 4.84 1.71 5.29
C LYS A 157 6.15 1.30 4.64
N ILE A 158 6.05 0.71 3.46
CA ILE A 158 7.20 0.30 2.65
C ILE A 158 7.08 0.94 1.27
N LEU A 159 8.20 1.44 0.76
CA LEU A 159 8.29 1.99 -0.59
C LEU A 159 9.47 1.34 -1.32
N ILE A 160 9.14 0.60 -2.36
CA ILE A 160 10.07 -0.05 -3.28
C ILE A 160 10.19 0.83 -4.52
N LYS A 161 11.42 1.12 -4.96
CA LYS A 161 11.67 1.93 -6.14
C LYS A 161 12.73 1.31 -7.03
N ASP A 162 12.56 1.58 -8.33
CA ASP A 162 13.57 1.29 -9.37
C ASP A 162 14.02 -0.18 -9.32
N SER A 163 13.03 -1.09 -9.32
CA SER A 163 13.21 -2.51 -9.03
C SER A 163 12.82 -3.36 -10.24
N ASN A 164 13.43 -4.54 -10.31
CA ASN A 164 13.15 -5.54 -11.32
C ASN A 164 12.58 -6.78 -10.64
N PHE A 165 11.40 -7.19 -11.07
CA PHE A 165 10.74 -8.42 -10.64
C PHE A 165 10.79 -9.42 -11.78
N THR A 166 11.03 -10.68 -11.48
CA THR A 166 11.06 -11.77 -12.47
C THR A 166 9.95 -12.77 -12.18
N VAL A 167 9.13 -13.05 -13.19
CA VAL A 167 8.07 -14.06 -13.15
C VAL A 167 8.40 -15.11 -14.20
N MET A 168 8.56 -16.36 -13.80
CA MET A 168 8.73 -17.48 -14.72
C MET A 168 7.34 -17.92 -15.21
N ALA A 169 7.14 -17.99 -16.53
CA ALA A 169 5.84 -18.32 -17.11
C ALA A 169 5.38 -19.75 -16.77
N ASN A 170 6.32 -20.66 -16.60
CA ASN A 170 6.09 -22.06 -16.24
C ASN A 170 5.95 -22.30 -14.72
N ASP A 171 6.40 -21.36 -13.88
CA ASP A 171 6.27 -21.47 -12.42
C ASP A 171 5.73 -20.18 -11.82
N THR A 172 4.43 -20.12 -11.71
CA THR A 172 3.73 -19.00 -11.06
C THR A 172 3.35 -19.31 -9.61
N SER A 173 3.77 -20.46 -9.08
CA SER A 173 3.36 -20.97 -7.77
C SER A 173 3.67 -20.01 -6.62
N PHE A 174 4.85 -19.38 -6.66
CA PHE A 174 5.22 -18.36 -5.67
C PHE A 174 4.21 -17.21 -5.63
N TYR A 175 3.85 -16.67 -6.80
CA TYR A 175 2.93 -15.55 -6.89
C TYR A 175 1.50 -15.95 -6.52
N GLN A 176 1.05 -17.14 -6.96
CA GLN A 176 -0.25 -17.68 -6.58
C GLN A 176 -0.35 -17.83 -5.05
N ASN A 177 0.65 -18.45 -4.42
CA ASN A 177 0.71 -18.61 -2.98
C ASN A 177 0.76 -17.26 -2.23
N PHE A 178 1.44 -16.26 -2.80
CA PHE A 178 1.47 -14.92 -2.24
C PHE A 178 0.10 -14.24 -2.31
N PHE A 179 -0.59 -14.30 -3.46
CA PHE A 179 -1.90 -13.68 -3.65
C PHE A 179 -3.05 -14.43 -2.95
N ASP A 180 -2.87 -15.71 -2.64
CA ASP A 180 -3.86 -16.49 -1.90
C ASP A 180 -3.85 -16.22 -0.40
N LYS A 181 -2.76 -15.68 0.12
CA LYS A 181 -2.63 -15.33 1.53
C LYS A 181 -3.17 -13.92 1.82
N ARG A 182 -3.49 -13.71 3.08
CA ARG A 182 -3.75 -12.37 3.59
C ARG A 182 -2.47 -11.56 3.57
N PHE A 183 -2.52 -10.36 2.99
CA PHE A 183 -1.40 -9.44 2.95
C PHE A 183 -1.10 -8.85 4.33
N SER A 184 0.04 -8.19 4.44
CA SER A 184 0.34 -7.31 5.56
C SER A 184 -0.65 -6.15 5.61
N ASP A 185 -0.94 -5.67 6.83
CA ASP A 185 -1.68 -4.41 7.05
C ASP A 185 -0.83 -3.16 6.75
N LYS A 186 0.45 -3.34 6.43
CA LYS A 186 1.34 -2.26 6.03
C LYS A 186 1.19 -1.97 4.55
N GLU A 187 1.02 -0.71 4.23
CA GLU A 187 0.99 -0.28 2.83
C GLU A 187 2.35 -0.51 2.16
N VAL A 188 2.35 -1.28 1.08
CA VAL A 188 3.52 -1.46 0.21
C VAL A 188 3.28 -0.72 -1.09
N PHE A 189 4.14 0.23 -1.37
CA PHE A 189 4.17 0.98 -2.62
C PHE A 189 5.34 0.51 -3.47
N ILE A 190 5.08 0.20 -4.74
CA ILE A 190 6.11 -0.06 -5.73
C ILE A 190 6.01 1.03 -6.80
N LYS A 191 7.13 1.66 -7.15
CA LYS A 191 7.20 2.74 -8.14
C LYS A 191 8.36 2.55 -9.10
N ASN A 192 8.17 2.98 -10.35
CA ASN A 192 9.21 2.99 -11.40
C ASN A 192 9.92 1.64 -11.55
N SER A 193 9.18 0.56 -11.53
CA SER A 193 9.72 -0.80 -11.50
C SER A 193 9.31 -1.58 -12.73
N ASN A 194 9.99 -2.68 -12.98
CA ASN A 194 9.71 -3.55 -14.11
C ASN A 194 9.29 -4.94 -13.62
N ILE A 195 8.42 -5.61 -14.38
CA ILE A 195 8.17 -7.04 -14.25
C ILE A 195 8.61 -7.70 -15.58
N PHE A 196 9.58 -8.58 -15.50
CA PHE A 196 10.02 -9.41 -16.61
C PHE A 196 9.32 -10.76 -16.52
N VAL A 197 8.55 -11.10 -17.53
CA VAL A 197 8.03 -12.47 -17.69
C VAL A 197 9.01 -13.22 -18.56
N LYS A 198 9.57 -14.31 -18.04
CA LYS A 198 10.55 -15.13 -18.70
C LYS A 198 9.98 -16.51 -19.06
N SER A 199 10.41 -17.05 -20.19
CA SER A 199 10.18 -18.44 -20.57
C SER A 199 11.04 -19.40 -19.75
N TYR A 200 10.90 -20.71 -20.01
CA TYR A 200 11.68 -21.75 -19.34
C TYR A 200 13.19 -21.60 -19.56
N ASP A 201 13.59 -21.21 -20.75
CA ASP A 201 14.98 -20.99 -21.20
C ASP A 201 15.55 -19.63 -20.76
N GLY A 202 14.77 -18.86 -19.99
CA GLY A 202 15.21 -17.57 -19.42
C GLY A 202 15.03 -16.39 -20.38
N GLU A 203 14.48 -16.58 -21.58
CA GLU A 203 14.18 -15.50 -22.52
C GLU A 203 13.03 -14.62 -22.01
N ILE A 204 13.11 -13.32 -22.27
CA ILE A 204 12.07 -12.38 -21.87
C ILE A 204 10.92 -12.42 -22.88
N ILE A 205 9.80 -13.01 -22.47
CA ILE A 205 8.55 -13.04 -23.24
C ILE A 205 7.83 -11.69 -23.21
N SER A 206 7.80 -11.04 -22.05
CA SER A 206 7.07 -9.78 -21.86
C SER A 206 7.70 -8.91 -20.79
N LEU A 207 7.51 -7.60 -20.95
CA LEU A 207 7.96 -6.57 -20.01
C LEU A 207 6.80 -5.66 -19.64
N PHE A 208 6.49 -5.60 -18.35
CA PHE A 208 5.53 -4.67 -17.78
C PHE A 208 6.27 -3.59 -16.99
N LYS A 209 6.02 -2.32 -17.32
CA LYS A 209 6.57 -1.17 -16.59
C LYS A 209 5.55 -0.68 -15.57
N ILE A 210 5.86 -0.84 -14.29
CA ILE A 210 5.02 -0.38 -13.18
C ILE A 210 5.32 1.10 -12.92
N SER A 211 4.32 1.95 -13.12
CA SER A 211 4.40 3.36 -12.70
C SER A 211 4.11 3.50 -11.20
N LYS A 212 3.08 2.77 -10.75
CA LYS A 212 2.66 2.70 -9.33
C LYS A 212 1.94 1.39 -9.08
N LEU A 213 2.29 0.73 -7.99
CA LEU A 213 1.54 -0.37 -7.41
C LEU A 213 1.38 -0.09 -5.91
N LEU A 214 0.18 -0.32 -5.39
CA LEU A 214 -0.13 -0.30 -3.96
C LEU A 214 -0.74 -1.64 -3.61
N LEU A 215 -0.27 -2.26 -2.54
CA LEU A 215 -0.88 -3.46 -1.96
C LEU A 215 -0.88 -3.38 -0.43
N PHE A 216 -1.96 -3.84 0.18
CA PHE A 216 -2.11 -3.95 1.64
C PHE A 216 -3.37 -4.75 2.00
N HIS A 217 -3.45 -5.18 3.27
CA HIS A 217 -4.68 -5.71 3.84
C HIS A 217 -5.41 -4.62 4.65
N ASP A 218 -6.64 -4.34 4.26
CA ASP A 218 -7.53 -3.46 5.02
C ASP A 218 -8.18 -4.26 6.14
N ARG A 219 -7.84 -3.92 7.40
CA ARG A 219 -8.35 -4.62 8.58
C ARG A 219 -9.83 -4.33 8.86
N LEU A 220 -10.34 -3.20 8.40
CA LEU A 220 -11.72 -2.81 8.65
C LEU A 220 -12.68 -3.62 7.77
N ASP A 221 -12.30 -3.80 6.51
CA ASP A 221 -13.09 -4.49 5.52
C ASP A 221 -12.69 -5.97 5.34
N PHE A 222 -11.64 -6.44 6.06
CA PHE A 222 -11.03 -7.77 5.89
C PHE A 222 -10.65 -8.07 4.43
N THR A 223 -10.15 -7.06 3.72
CA THR A 223 -9.94 -7.10 2.27
C THR A 223 -8.48 -6.89 1.93
N ASN A 224 -7.91 -7.78 1.11
CA ASN A 224 -6.67 -7.48 0.39
C ASN A 224 -6.97 -6.54 -0.76
N LYS A 225 -6.27 -5.43 -0.84
CA LYS A 225 -6.41 -4.42 -1.90
C LYS A 225 -5.13 -4.29 -2.71
N ILE A 226 -5.27 -4.32 -4.04
CA ILE A 226 -4.20 -4.05 -5.00
C ILE A 226 -4.68 -3.00 -5.99
N ASP A 227 -3.87 -1.98 -6.22
CA ASP A 227 -4.07 -0.96 -7.26
C ASP A 227 -2.78 -0.81 -8.06
N VAL A 228 -2.84 -1.16 -9.34
CA VAL A 228 -1.69 -1.15 -10.26
C VAL A 228 -1.93 -0.16 -11.39
N LYS A 229 -0.94 0.68 -11.65
CA LYS A 229 -0.82 1.48 -12.87
C LYS A 229 0.45 1.05 -13.59
N ALA A 230 0.29 0.46 -14.75
CA ALA A 230 1.41 -0.10 -15.51
C ALA A 230 1.26 0.16 -17.01
N LYS A 231 2.28 -0.22 -17.77
CA LYS A 231 2.31 -0.19 -19.22
C LYS A 231 2.87 -1.51 -19.75
N ALA A 232 2.23 -2.05 -20.79
CA ALA A 232 2.74 -3.14 -21.61
C ALA A 232 2.79 -2.67 -23.06
N PHE A 233 3.90 -2.90 -23.78
CA PHE A 233 4.06 -2.48 -25.19
C PHE A 233 3.68 -1.00 -25.41
N LYS A 234 4.05 -0.09 -24.49
CA LYS A 234 3.70 1.35 -24.46
C LYS A 234 2.21 1.65 -24.25
N VAL A 235 1.35 0.64 -24.05
CA VAL A 235 -0.08 0.82 -23.76
C VAL A 235 -0.29 0.86 -22.24
N PRO A 236 -0.82 1.96 -21.67
CA PRO A 236 -1.10 2.06 -20.25
C PRO A 236 -2.36 1.29 -19.89
N PHE A 237 -2.32 0.62 -18.76
CA PHE A 237 -3.45 -0.08 -18.17
C PHE A 237 -3.46 0.07 -16.64
N ASN A 238 -4.65 -0.11 -16.05
CA ASN A 238 -4.84 -0.12 -14.61
C ASN A 238 -5.46 -1.45 -14.21
N ILE A 239 -4.98 -2.03 -13.10
CA ILE A 239 -5.57 -3.21 -12.48
C ILE A 239 -5.99 -2.83 -11.06
N LYS A 240 -7.20 -3.22 -10.67
CA LYS A 240 -7.66 -3.22 -9.28
C LYS A 240 -8.08 -4.63 -8.92
N LEU A 241 -7.63 -5.08 -7.76
CA LEU A 241 -8.03 -6.35 -7.18
C LEU A 241 -8.43 -6.12 -5.72
N GLU A 242 -9.59 -6.65 -5.36
CA GLU A 242 -10.09 -6.70 -4.00
C GLU A 242 -10.45 -8.14 -3.68
N LYS A 243 -9.83 -8.70 -2.62
CA LYS A 243 -10.09 -10.07 -2.16
C LYS A 243 -10.55 -10.01 -0.71
N ILE A 244 -11.82 -10.33 -0.50
CA ILE A 244 -12.52 -10.27 0.78
C ILE A 244 -12.45 -11.66 1.42
N PHE A 245 -11.98 -11.73 2.66
CA PHE A 245 -11.89 -12.98 3.42
C PHE A 245 -13.04 -13.05 4.42
N ALA A 246 -14.15 -13.70 4.04
CA ALA A 246 -15.20 -14.09 4.98
C ALA A 246 -14.90 -15.49 5.56
N LYS A 247 -15.66 -15.91 6.58
CA LYS A 247 -15.37 -17.13 7.32
C LYS A 247 -15.26 -18.38 6.44
N ASP A 248 -16.21 -18.58 5.52
CA ASP A 248 -16.30 -19.77 4.65
C ASP A 248 -16.34 -19.42 3.16
N LEU A 249 -16.15 -18.14 2.84
CA LEU A 249 -16.27 -17.60 1.49
C LEU A 249 -15.15 -16.60 1.22
N ILE A 250 -14.49 -16.73 0.09
CA ILE A 250 -13.57 -15.74 -0.41
C ILE A 250 -14.19 -15.12 -1.66
N GLU A 251 -14.42 -13.81 -1.62
CA GLU A 251 -14.87 -13.05 -2.77
C GLU A 251 -13.69 -12.32 -3.39
N THR A 252 -13.51 -12.43 -4.71
CA THR A 252 -12.45 -11.71 -5.42
C THR A 252 -13.05 -10.91 -6.56
N ASN A 253 -12.80 -9.61 -6.56
CA ASN A 253 -13.20 -8.68 -7.60
C ASN A 253 -11.96 -8.14 -8.29
N THR A 254 -11.81 -8.39 -9.58
CA THR A 254 -10.70 -7.90 -10.40
C THR A 254 -11.23 -7.01 -11.50
N SER A 255 -10.60 -5.86 -11.72
CA SER A 255 -10.93 -4.94 -12.82
C SER A 255 -9.66 -4.56 -13.56
N ILE A 256 -9.63 -4.75 -14.87
CA ILE A 256 -8.53 -4.35 -15.75
C ILE A 256 -9.06 -3.34 -16.76
N LYS A 257 -8.50 -2.12 -16.76
CA LYS A 257 -8.93 -1.02 -17.65
C LYS A 257 -7.80 -0.58 -18.56
N VAL A 258 -8.04 -0.68 -19.88
CA VAL A 258 -7.11 -0.21 -20.92
C VAL A 258 -7.79 0.92 -21.70
N LYS A 259 -7.62 2.16 -21.22
CA LYS A 259 -8.34 3.32 -21.77
C LYS A 259 -8.10 3.53 -23.26
N LYS A 260 -6.87 3.33 -23.76
CA LYS A 260 -6.53 3.49 -25.17
C LYS A 260 -7.31 2.54 -26.10
N LEU A 261 -7.64 1.35 -25.60
CA LEU A 261 -8.39 0.34 -26.34
C LEU A 261 -9.89 0.37 -26.03
N LYS A 262 -10.33 1.26 -25.14
CA LYS A 262 -11.70 1.27 -24.58
C LYS A 262 -12.09 -0.13 -24.07
N LEU A 263 -11.12 -0.84 -23.47
CA LEU A 263 -11.28 -2.19 -22.94
C LEU A 263 -11.45 -2.11 -21.42
N ASP A 264 -12.50 -2.74 -20.91
CA ASP A 264 -12.75 -2.96 -19.48
C ASP A 264 -13.05 -4.45 -19.26
N ILE A 265 -12.23 -5.12 -18.47
CA ILE A 265 -12.40 -6.53 -18.08
C ILE A 265 -12.68 -6.54 -16.60
N GLN A 266 -13.81 -7.12 -16.21
CA GLN A 266 -14.19 -7.31 -14.82
C GLN A 266 -14.37 -8.81 -14.56
N ASN A 267 -13.76 -9.30 -13.50
CA ASN A 267 -13.94 -10.66 -13.02
C ASN A 267 -14.41 -10.62 -11.57
N GLN A 268 -15.48 -11.33 -11.28
CA GLN A 268 -15.99 -11.53 -9.92
C GLN A 268 -16.01 -13.02 -9.63
N THR A 269 -15.36 -13.45 -8.56
CA THR A 269 -15.32 -14.83 -8.14
C THR A 269 -15.77 -15.00 -6.70
N ASN A 270 -16.51 -16.07 -6.46
CA ASN A 270 -16.91 -16.54 -5.15
C ASN A 270 -16.32 -17.94 -4.94
N THR A 271 -15.36 -18.04 -4.02
CA THR A 271 -14.72 -19.31 -3.67
C THR A 271 -15.30 -19.80 -2.35
N LYS A 272 -16.00 -20.93 -2.36
CA LYS A 272 -16.45 -21.64 -1.16
C LYS A 272 -15.40 -22.62 -0.70
N LEU A 273 -15.03 -22.54 0.58
CA LEU A 273 -14.11 -23.44 1.23
C LEU A 273 -14.94 -24.51 1.96
N GLY A 274 -15.13 -25.67 1.36
CA GLY A 274 -15.78 -26.83 2.01
C GLY A 274 -14.73 -27.81 2.56
N ASN A 275 -15.18 -28.73 3.45
CA ASN A 275 -14.28 -29.64 4.18
C ASN A 275 -13.34 -30.50 3.32
N ASN A 276 -13.56 -30.63 2.00
CA ASN A 276 -12.64 -31.32 1.08
C ASN A 276 -12.69 -30.83 -0.37
N GLN A 277 -13.40 -29.75 -0.66
CA GLN A 277 -13.53 -29.26 -2.04
C GLN A 277 -13.56 -27.74 -2.10
N LYS A 278 -12.70 -27.18 -2.93
CA LYS A 278 -12.73 -25.77 -3.31
C LYS A 278 -13.64 -25.65 -4.54
N ILE A 279 -14.71 -24.86 -4.44
CA ILE A 279 -15.62 -24.56 -5.56
C ILE A 279 -15.49 -23.08 -5.85
N ILE A 280 -15.15 -22.73 -7.07
CA ILE A 280 -15.05 -21.35 -7.54
C ILE A 280 -16.17 -21.10 -8.54
N ASN A 281 -17.03 -20.14 -8.25
CA ASN A 281 -18.00 -19.62 -9.21
C ASN A 281 -17.55 -18.23 -9.63
N GLY A 282 -17.51 -17.99 -10.93
CA GLY A 282 -17.01 -16.71 -11.43
C GLY A 282 -17.89 -16.15 -12.57
N THR A 283 -17.81 -14.84 -12.72
CA THR A 283 -18.43 -14.08 -13.82
C THR A 283 -17.35 -13.18 -14.40
N ASN A 284 -17.11 -13.30 -15.70
CA ASN A 284 -16.29 -12.37 -16.47
C ASN A 284 -17.18 -11.45 -17.28
N ILE A 285 -16.89 -10.16 -17.25
CA ILE A 285 -17.53 -9.14 -18.08
C ILE A 285 -16.42 -8.48 -18.87
N ILE A 286 -16.42 -8.65 -20.17
CA ILE A 286 -15.48 -8.03 -21.10
C ILE A 286 -16.24 -7.00 -21.91
N SER A 287 -15.86 -5.74 -21.77
CA SER A 287 -16.44 -4.63 -22.55
C SER A 287 -15.36 -4.03 -23.43
N ILE A 288 -15.60 -3.97 -24.73
CA ILE A 288 -14.70 -3.34 -25.69
C ILE A 288 -15.53 -2.46 -26.63
N LEU A 289 -15.19 -1.18 -26.70
CA LEU A 289 -15.97 -0.17 -27.43
C LEU A 289 -17.45 -0.16 -26.94
N ASN A 290 -18.38 -0.57 -27.80
CA ASN A 290 -19.82 -0.64 -27.51
C ASN A 290 -20.30 -2.09 -27.30
N SER A 291 -19.41 -3.08 -27.42
CA SER A 291 -19.72 -4.50 -27.26
C SER A 291 -19.43 -4.97 -25.84
N LYS A 292 -20.28 -5.87 -25.37
CA LYS A 292 -20.14 -6.49 -24.04
C LYS A 292 -20.34 -7.99 -24.16
N LEU A 293 -19.41 -8.74 -23.56
CA LEU A 293 -19.47 -10.18 -23.43
C LEU A 293 -19.52 -10.55 -21.95
N VAL A 294 -20.50 -11.35 -21.56
CA VAL A 294 -20.61 -11.90 -20.21
C VAL A 294 -20.43 -13.41 -20.27
N THR A 295 -19.46 -13.93 -19.49
CA THR A 295 -19.25 -15.36 -19.33
C THR A 295 -19.34 -15.73 -17.86
N LYS A 296 -20.05 -16.82 -17.57
CA LYS A 296 -20.09 -17.42 -16.23
C LYS A 296 -19.26 -18.71 -16.26
N TYR A 297 -18.58 -18.98 -15.20
CA TYR A 297 -17.83 -20.23 -15.07
C TYR A 297 -17.94 -20.79 -13.67
N GLN A 298 -17.79 -22.11 -13.60
CA GLN A 298 -17.65 -22.83 -12.34
C GLN A 298 -16.44 -23.75 -12.45
N GLU A 299 -15.55 -23.64 -11.48
CA GLU A 299 -14.42 -24.54 -11.32
C GLU A 299 -14.65 -25.44 -10.10
N LYS A 300 -14.58 -26.76 -10.29
CA LYS A 300 -14.73 -27.77 -9.25
C LYS A 300 -13.74 -28.90 -9.49
N LYS A 301 -12.74 -29.07 -8.60
CA LYS A 301 -11.59 -29.96 -8.78
C LYS A 301 -10.88 -29.67 -10.11
N ASN A 302 -10.90 -30.63 -11.05
CA ASN A 302 -10.25 -30.55 -12.35
C ASN A 302 -11.23 -30.19 -13.47
N PHE A 303 -12.45 -29.80 -13.14
CA PHE A 303 -13.49 -29.47 -14.11
C PHE A 303 -13.76 -27.97 -14.11
N ILE A 304 -13.75 -27.36 -15.30
CA ILE A 304 -14.17 -25.99 -15.50
C ILE A 304 -15.31 -25.98 -16.50
N SER A 305 -16.50 -25.53 -16.09
CA SER A 305 -17.63 -25.32 -16.98
C SER A 305 -17.79 -23.84 -17.30
N PHE A 306 -18.09 -23.54 -18.56
CA PHE A 306 -18.34 -22.18 -19.05
C PHE A 306 -19.73 -22.07 -19.63
N SER A 307 -20.37 -20.93 -19.45
CA SER A 307 -21.62 -20.55 -20.15
C SER A 307 -21.57 -19.07 -20.51
N SER A 308 -22.13 -18.76 -21.68
CA SER A 308 -22.35 -17.38 -22.14
C SER A 308 -23.63 -17.33 -22.95
N ASP A 309 -24.50 -16.40 -22.61
CA ASP A 309 -25.75 -16.20 -23.34
C ASP A 309 -25.50 -15.50 -24.69
N GLU A 310 -24.49 -14.65 -24.78
CA GLU A 310 -24.12 -13.91 -25.98
C GLU A 310 -23.45 -14.78 -27.04
N LEU A 311 -22.67 -15.78 -26.62
CA LEU A 311 -21.95 -16.67 -27.54
C LEU A 311 -22.65 -18.02 -27.74
N LYS A 312 -23.77 -18.28 -27.03
CA LYS A 312 -24.46 -19.59 -26.99
C LYS A 312 -23.49 -20.78 -26.76
N LEU A 313 -22.38 -20.52 -26.11
CA LEU A 313 -21.41 -21.55 -25.78
C LEU A 313 -21.86 -22.27 -24.51
N ARG A 314 -22.16 -23.55 -24.63
CA ARG A 314 -22.31 -24.48 -23.51
C ARG A 314 -21.25 -25.55 -23.68
N ASN A 315 -20.31 -25.60 -22.76
CA ASN A 315 -19.35 -26.71 -22.69
C ASN A 315 -19.68 -27.47 -21.38
N ASN A 316 -20.09 -28.72 -21.54
CA ASN A 316 -20.37 -29.63 -20.44
C ASN A 316 -19.09 -30.32 -19.98
#